data_0abab0da5a86879a0a81339012748b5b
#
_entry.id   0abab0da5a86879a0a81339012748b5b
#
_cell.length_a   1.000
_cell.length_b   1.000
_cell.length_c   1.000
_cell.angle_alpha   90.00
_cell.angle_beta   90.00
_cell.angle_gamma   90.00
#
_symmetry.space_group_name_H-M   'P 1'
#
loop_
_entity.id
_entity.type
_entity.pdbx_description
1 polymer ?
#
loop_
_entity_poly.entity_id
_entity_poly.type
_entity_poly.pdbx_seq_one_letter_code
_entity_poly.pdbx_strand_id
1 'polypeptide(L)'
;MPETIDFSNADVEFKDGAFAVVVSRFNEAITGNLLAGALHAFDAKGIRADRRVRVVWVPGGFELPLAAQQAAMSGQYRAVVALGCVIRGDTPHFDYVAGEASRGLMTAQMVTRVPIAFGLITTDNLEQAQLRSSMDPEVLDAAVQGPVAHDAAAGLPELLRTHSNKGAESVMAALEMAAVMDAMPSPSRTAGF
;
A
#
# COMPACT_ATOMS: atom_id res chain seq x y z
N MET A 1 1.40 -32.01 -9.71
CA MET A 1 0.89 -31.03 -8.74
C MET A 1 0.34 -29.87 -9.54
N PRO A 2 -0.70 -29.16 -9.09
CA PRO A 2 -1.18 -27.98 -9.79
C PRO A 2 -0.08 -26.91 -9.82
N GLU A 3 -0.03 -26.14 -10.91
CA GLU A 3 0.86 -24.97 -11.01
C GLU A 3 0.40 -23.92 -10.00
N THR A 4 1.33 -23.41 -9.19
CA THR A 4 1.05 -22.42 -8.15
C THR A 4 1.74 -21.10 -8.52
N ILE A 5 1.00 -20.01 -8.52
CA ILE A 5 1.50 -18.65 -8.66
C ILE A 5 1.59 -18.05 -7.25
N ASP A 6 2.80 -17.98 -6.72
CA ASP A 6 3.08 -17.45 -5.38
C ASP A 6 4.38 -16.64 -5.41
N PHE A 7 4.29 -15.37 -5.06
CA PHE A 7 5.41 -14.43 -5.01
C PHE A 7 5.67 -13.89 -3.59
N SER A 8 5.03 -14.45 -2.56
CA SER A 8 5.11 -13.94 -1.18
C SER A 8 6.53 -13.82 -0.62
N ASN A 9 7.46 -14.64 -1.10
CA ASN A 9 8.88 -14.61 -0.69
C ASN A 9 9.83 -14.45 -1.88
N ALA A 10 9.32 -14.03 -3.05
CA ALA A 10 10.14 -13.91 -4.24
C ALA A 10 10.81 -12.53 -4.33
N ASP A 11 12.09 -12.51 -4.71
CA ASP A 11 12.73 -11.30 -5.19
C ASP A 11 12.23 -11.02 -6.61
N VAL A 12 11.15 -10.26 -6.69
CA VAL A 12 10.56 -9.90 -7.97
C VAL A 12 11.32 -8.73 -8.58
N GLU A 13 12.01 -8.99 -9.68
CA GLU A 13 12.65 -7.94 -10.46
C GLU A 13 11.66 -7.31 -11.44
N PHE A 14 11.37 -6.04 -11.27
CA PHE A 14 10.67 -5.24 -12.27
C PHE A 14 11.67 -4.50 -13.15
N LYS A 15 11.98 -5.03 -14.33
CA LYS A 15 12.90 -4.39 -15.28
C LYS A 15 12.35 -3.06 -15.80
N ASP A 16 11.04 -3.00 -16.02
CA ASP A 16 10.34 -1.85 -16.59
C ASP A 16 9.06 -1.50 -15.81
N GLY A 17 8.57 -0.27 -16.02
CA GLY A 17 7.34 0.24 -15.44
C GLY A 17 7.57 1.12 -14.21
N ALA A 18 6.59 1.93 -13.91
CA ALA A 18 6.57 2.86 -12.80
C ALA A 18 5.49 2.46 -11.77
N PHE A 19 5.54 3.08 -10.61
CA PHE A 19 4.58 2.94 -9.54
C PHE A 19 4.06 4.31 -9.14
N ALA A 20 2.83 4.40 -8.68
CA ALA A 20 2.28 5.61 -8.11
C ALA A 20 2.05 5.46 -6.61
N VAL A 21 2.34 6.50 -5.84
CA VAL A 21 1.98 6.61 -4.43
C VAL A 21 1.06 7.81 -4.28
N VAL A 22 -0.20 7.59 -3.95
CA VAL A 22 -1.17 8.64 -3.68
C VAL A 22 -1.28 8.83 -2.18
N VAL A 23 -1.02 10.05 -1.69
CA VAL A 23 -0.87 10.34 -0.25
C VAL A 23 -1.81 11.45 0.18
N SER A 24 -2.54 11.25 1.27
CA SER A 24 -3.37 12.30 1.85
C SER A 24 -2.55 13.27 2.72
N ARG A 25 -2.82 14.60 2.59
CA ARG A 25 -2.19 15.61 3.45
C ARG A 25 -2.77 15.63 4.86
N PHE A 26 -4.01 15.25 5.02
CA PHE A 26 -4.61 15.23 6.35
C PHE A 26 -3.85 14.26 7.25
N ASN A 27 -3.48 14.69 8.45
CA ASN A 27 -2.54 14.01 9.37
C ASN A 27 -1.12 13.85 8.78
N GLU A 28 -0.59 14.92 8.19
CA GLU A 28 0.66 14.93 7.39
C GLU A 28 1.88 14.35 8.14
N ALA A 29 2.00 14.56 9.44
CA ALA A 29 3.08 13.96 10.23
C ALA A 29 3.06 12.42 10.16
N ILE A 30 1.87 11.82 10.15
CA ILE A 30 1.69 10.36 10.03
C ILE A 30 1.85 9.91 8.57
N THR A 31 1.15 10.59 7.65
CA THR A 31 1.19 10.19 6.23
C THR A 31 2.56 10.44 5.58
N GLY A 32 3.30 11.42 6.08
CA GLY A 32 4.71 11.64 5.71
C GLY A 32 5.60 10.46 6.11
N ASN A 33 5.43 9.93 7.32
CA ASN A 33 6.14 8.73 7.78
C ASN A 33 5.75 7.48 6.97
N LEU A 34 4.46 7.33 6.63
CA LEU A 34 4.00 6.25 5.75
C LEU A 34 4.65 6.36 4.37
N LEU A 35 4.71 7.59 3.81
CA LEU A 35 5.38 7.83 2.53
C LEU A 35 6.88 7.52 2.60
N ALA A 36 7.56 7.96 3.65
CA ALA A 36 8.98 7.68 3.82
C ALA A 36 9.27 6.18 3.90
N GLY A 37 8.44 5.43 4.66
CA GLY A 37 8.52 3.97 4.71
C GLY A 37 8.25 3.32 3.35
N ALA A 38 7.26 3.81 2.60
CA ALA A 38 6.98 3.33 1.25
C ALA A 38 8.17 3.54 0.29
N LEU A 39 8.79 4.73 0.31
CA LEU A 39 9.96 5.02 -0.52
C LEU A 39 11.16 4.15 -0.13
N HIS A 40 11.39 3.94 1.18
CA HIS A 40 12.40 3.01 1.68
C HIS A 40 12.18 1.58 1.13
N ALA A 41 10.95 1.09 1.16
CA ALA A 41 10.63 -0.26 0.67
C ALA A 41 10.87 -0.39 -0.86
N PHE A 42 10.52 0.61 -1.66
CA PHE A 42 10.86 0.62 -3.08
C PHE A 42 12.36 0.57 -3.31
N ASP A 43 13.14 1.41 -2.63
CA ASP A 43 14.59 1.46 -2.78
C ASP A 43 15.25 0.16 -2.32
N ALA A 44 14.79 -0.45 -1.21
CA ALA A 44 15.28 -1.74 -0.71
C ALA A 44 15.02 -2.90 -1.69
N LYS A 45 13.97 -2.80 -2.52
CA LYS A 45 13.67 -3.76 -3.60
C LYS A 45 14.29 -3.36 -4.95
N GLY A 46 15.25 -2.46 -4.96
CA GLY A 46 15.99 -2.04 -6.16
C GLY A 46 15.16 -1.17 -7.13
N ILE A 47 13.99 -0.71 -6.70
CA ILE A 47 13.14 0.19 -7.49
C ILE A 47 13.49 1.62 -7.11
N ARG A 48 14.33 2.26 -7.91
CA ARG A 48 14.77 3.63 -7.66
C ARG A 48 13.60 4.60 -7.58
N ALA A 49 13.25 5.00 -6.36
CA ALA A 49 12.09 5.83 -6.09
C ALA A 49 12.15 7.19 -6.83
N ASP A 50 13.36 7.78 -6.96
CA ASP A 50 13.59 9.04 -7.68
C ASP A 50 13.25 8.99 -9.19
N ARG A 51 13.19 7.80 -9.78
CA ARG A 51 12.99 7.61 -11.23
C ARG A 51 11.71 6.88 -11.58
N ARG A 52 11.27 5.95 -10.73
CA ARG A 52 10.22 4.99 -11.05
C ARG A 52 8.98 5.14 -10.17
N VAL A 53 8.99 6.03 -9.18
CA VAL A 53 7.86 6.27 -8.30
C VAL A 53 7.36 7.70 -8.47
N ARG A 54 6.06 7.85 -8.76
CA ARG A 54 5.38 9.13 -8.79
C ARG A 54 4.59 9.31 -7.51
N VAL A 55 4.90 10.35 -6.75
CA VAL A 55 4.13 10.73 -5.55
C VAL A 55 3.10 11.79 -5.93
N VAL A 56 1.86 11.59 -5.50
CA VAL A 56 0.73 12.50 -5.73
C VAL A 56 0.06 12.80 -4.39
N TRP A 57 0.06 14.05 -3.98
CA TRP A 57 -0.60 14.50 -2.76
C TRP A 57 -2.05 14.91 -3.02
N VAL A 58 -2.98 14.41 -2.19
CA VAL A 58 -4.39 14.76 -2.21
C VAL A 58 -4.83 15.36 -0.86
N PRO A 59 -5.95 16.09 -0.78
CA PRO A 59 -6.36 16.74 0.46
C PRO A 59 -6.56 15.80 1.64
N GLY A 60 -7.29 14.70 1.46
CA GLY A 60 -7.65 13.79 2.54
C GLY A 60 -7.84 12.34 2.08
N GLY A 61 -8.24 11.48 3.00
CA GLY A 61 -8.51 10.08 2.72
C GLY A 61 -9.67 9.87 1.74
N PHE A 62 -10.63 10.78 1.73
CA PHE A 62 -11.82 10.71 0.86
C PHE A 62 -11.48 10.93 -0.63
N GLU A 63 -10.41 11.64 -0.95
CA GLU A 63 -9.94 11.89 -2.32
C GLU A 63 -8.99 10.80 -2.86
N LEU A 64 -8.48 9.91 -2.00
CA LEU A 64 -7.59 8.82 -2.42
C LEU A 64 -8.17 7.95 -3.55
N PRO A 65 -9.45 7.51 -3.49
CA PRO A 65 -9.99 6.61 -4.51
C PRO A 65 -9.97 7.21 -5.92
N LEU A 66 -10.39 8.46 -6.07
CA LEU A 66 -10.44 9.11 -7.37
C LEU A 66 -9.04 9.28 -7.97
N ALA A 67 -8.07 9.73 -7.16
CA ALA A 67 -6.71 9.93 -7.62
C ALA A 67 -6.01 8.58 -7.94
N ALA A 68 -6.24 7.55 -7.12
CA ALA A 68 -5.72 6.21 -7.36
C ALA A 68 -6.31 5.59 -8.62
N GLN A 69 -7.63 5.75 -8.85
CA GLN A 69 -8.29 5.30 -10.07
C GLN A 69 -7.72 5.99 -11.30
N GLN A 70 -7.53 7.31 -11.25
CA GLN A 70 -6.95 8.07 -12.36
C GLN A 70 -5.53 7.62 -12.67
N ALA A 71 -4.71 7.38 -11.64
CA ALA A 71 -3.37 6.84 -11.83
C ALA A 71 -3.42 5.45 -12.48
N ALA A 72 -4.24 4.54 -11.97
CA ALA A 72 -4.40 3.19 -12.49
C ALA A 72 -4.87 3.17 -13.95
N MET A 73 -5.82 4.03 -14.32
CA MET A 73 -6.34 4.15 -15.69
C MET A 73 -5.35 4.76 -16.68
N SER A 74 -4.29 5.42 -16.22
CA SER A 74 -3.30 6.08 -17.10
C SER A 74 -2.49 5.10 -17.96
N GLY A 75 -2.44 3.82 -17.59
CA GLY A 75 -1.60 2.81 -18.21
C GLY A 75 -0.08 2.97 -17.94
N GLN A 76 0.31 3.93 -17.09
CA GLN A 76 1.72 4.24 -16.81
C GLN A 76 2.26 3.46 -15.61
N TYR A 77 1.40 2.95 -14.74
CA TYR A 77 1.78 2.37 -13.47
C TYR A 77 1.38 0.90 -13.39
N ARG A 78 2.29 0.09 -12.86
CA ARG A 78 2.08 -1.34 -12.63
C ARG A 78 1.24 -1.61 -11.38
N ALA A 79 1.35 -0.72 -10.41
CA ALA A 79 0.52 -0.70 -9.22
C ALA A 79 0.46 0.72 -8.64
N VAL A 80 -0.53 0.94 -7.80
CA VAL A 80 -0.73 2.18 -7.04
C VAL A 80 -0.71 1.84 -5.54
N VAL A 81 -0.08 2.69 -4.74
CA VAL A 81 -0.12 2.62 -3.28
C VAL A 81 -0.92 3.82 -2.78
N ALA A 82 -1.99 3.59 -2.01
CA ALA A 82 -2.82 4.65 -1.46
C ALA A 82 -2.53 4.80 0.04
N LEU A 83 -1.90 5.90 0.44
CA LEU A 83 -1.48 6.19 1.80
C LEU A 83 -2.36 7.26 2.44
N GLY A 84 -2.83 7.00 3.64
CA GLY A 84 -3.64 7.95 4.40
C GLY A 84 -3.70 7.59 5.87
N CYS A 85 -4.26 8.52 6.66
CA CYS A 85 -4.49 8.28 8.07
C CYS A 85 -5.82 8.91 8.50
N VAL A 86 -6.74 8.10 9.00
CA VAL A 86 -7.99 8.55 9.60
C VAL A 86 -7.96 8.18 11.09
N ILE A 87 -7.94 9.19 11.93
CA ILE A 87 -7.98 9.03 13.39
C ILE A 87 -9.42 9.34 13.86
N ARG A 88 -9.97 8.50 14.73
CA ARG A 88 -11.31 8.67 15.26
C ARG A 88 -11.41 9.97 16.05
N GLY A 89 -12.37 10.81 15.67
CA GLY A 89 -12.75 12.01 16.39
C GLY A 89 -14.06 11.81 17.15
N ASP A 90 -14.63 12.92 17.63
CA ASP A 90 -15.83 12.94 18.49
C ASP A 90 -17.13 12.65 17.73
N THR A 91 -17.09 12.62 16.40
CA THR A 91 -18.27 12.43 15.55
C THR A 91 -18.15 11.18 14.68
N PRO A 92 -19.28 10.65 14.14
CA PRO A 92 -19.27 9.52 13.21
C PRO A 92 -18.55 9.77 11.87
N HIS A 93 -18.00 10.94 11.64
CA HIS A 93 -17.31 11.32 10.38
C HIS A 93 -16.20 10.33 10.01
N PHE A 94 -15.49 9.80 11.02
CA PHE A 94 -14.48 8.75 10.82
C PHE A 94 -15.00 7.56 10.01
N ASP A 95 -16.17 7.04 10.35
CA ASP A 95 -16.71 5.82 9.77
C ASP A 95 -17.08 6.05 8.29
N TYR A 96 -17.58 7.23 7.95
CA TYR A 96 -17.90 7.60 6.58
C TYR A 96 -16.63 7.77 5.73
N VAL A 97 -15.65 8.52 6.22
CA VAL A 97 -14.40 8.73 5.47
C VAL A 97 -13.65 7.42 5.26
N ALA A 98 -13.45 6.64 6.31
CA ALA A 98 -12.73 5.38 6.25
C ALA A 98 -13.46 4.34 5.38
N GLY A 99 -14.78 4.21 5.55
CA GLY A 99 -15.61 3.26 4.81
C GLY A 99 -15.66 3.55 3.32
N GLU A 100 -15.94 4.81 2.94
CA GLU A 100 -16.04 5.18 1.53
C GLU A 100 -14.68 5.20 0.83
N ALA A 101 -13.60 5.61 1.51
CA ALA A 101 -12.25 5.52 0.96
C ALA A 101 -11.86 4.06 0.69
N SER A 102 -12.09 3.17 1.64
CA SER A 102 -11.83 1.73 1.51
C SER A 102 -12.62 1.11 0.35
N ARG A 103 -13.93 1.36 0.29
CA ARG A 103 -14.80 0.87 -0.78
C ARG A 103 -14.39 1.42 -2.14
N GLY A 104 -14.10 2.72 -2.19
CA GLY A 104 -13.69 3.39 -3.43
C GLY A 104 -12.37 2.85 -3.98
N LEU A 105 -11.36 2.61 -3.14
CA LEU A 105 -10.08 2.01 -3.56
C LEU A 105 -10.28 0.58 -4.06
N MET A 106 -11.07 -0.24 -3.37
CA MET A 106 -11.40 -1.59 -3.83
C MET A 106 -12.13 -1.55 -5.18
N THR A 107 -13.11 -0.67 -5.34
CA THR A 107 -13.83 -0.50 -6.61
C THR A 107 -12.89 -0.08 -7.74
N ALA A 108 -12.02 0.90 -7.48
CA ALA A 108 -11.03 1.37 -8.45
C ALA A 108 -10.11 0.24 -8.91
N GLN A 109 -9.59 -0.57 -7.99
CA GLN A 109 -8.76 -1.73 -8.28
C GLN A 109 -9.49 -2.76 -9.16
N MET A 110 -10.73 -3.11 -8.81
CA MET A 110 -11.51 -4.10 -9.56
C MET A 110 -11.85 -3.62 -10.98
N VAL A 111 -12.20 -2.34 -11.14
CA VAL A 111 -12.55 -1.74 -12.44
C VAL A 111 -11.32 -1.60 -13.34
N THR A 112 -10.21 -1.14 -12.79
CA THR A 112 -8.99 -0.88 -13.58
C THR A 112 -8.14 -2.12 -13.79
N ARG A 113 -8.28 -3.15 -12.95
CA ARG A 113 -7.43 -4.34 -12.90
C ARG A 113 -5.95 -4.03 -12.65
N VAL A 114 -5.66 -2.86 -12.11
CA VAL A 114 -4.33 -2.47 -11.63
C VAL A 114 -4.34 -2.60 -10.12
N PRO A 115 -3.36 -3.27 -9.51
CA PRO A 115 -3.28 -3.38 -8.06
C PRO A 115 -3.24 -2.02 -7.39
N ILE A 116 -4.11 -1.82 -6.39
CA ILE A 116 -4.13 -0.62 -5.55
C ILE A 116 -3.96 -1.07 -4.10
N ALA A 117 -2.75 -0.95 -3.57
CA ALA A 117 -2.46 -1.37 -2.21
C ALA A 117 -3.05 -0.38 -1.20
N PHE A 118 -3.70 -0.92 -0.18
CA PHE A 118 -4.43 -0.18 0.85
C PHE A 118 -3.52 0.18 2.02
N GLY A 119 -2.92 1.36 1.98
CA GLY A 119 -2.10 1.93 3.05
C GLY A 119 -2.80 3.06 3.81
N LEU A 120 -4.13 3.14 3.74
CA LEU A 120 -4.93 4.03 4.57
C LEU A 120 -5.10 3.39 5.95
N ILE A 121 -4.42 3.93 6.95
CA ILE A 121 -4.58 3.47 8.32
C ILE A 121 -5.79 4.13 9.00
N THR A 122 -6.48 3.35 9.82
CA THR A 122 -7.61 3.77 10.64
C THR A 122 -7.31 3.46 12.09
N THR A 123 -7.34 4.45 12.96
CA THR A 123 -6.94 4.32 14.36
C THR A 123 -7.89 5.07 15.29
N ASP A 124 -8.01 4.63 16.54
CA ASP A 124 -8.84 5.28 17.52
C ASP A 124 -8.17 6.52 18.13
N ASN A 125 -6.84 6.59 18.07
CA ASN A 125 -6.08 7.71 18.62
C ASN A 125 -4.76 7.91 17.88
N LEU A 126 -4.07 9.01 18.20
CA LEU A 126 -2.81 9.39 17.59
C LEU A 126 -1.68 8.40 17.90
N GLU A 127 -1.63 7.83 19.10
CA GLU A 127 -0.60 6.88 19.52
C GLU A 127 -0.63 5.63 18.61
N GLN A 128 -1.81 5.07 18.37
CA GLN A 128 -1.96 3.96 17.44
C GLN A 128 -1.48 4.32 16.02
N ALA A 129 -1.74 5.55 15.56
CA ALA A 129 -1.28 5.99 14.24
C ALA A 129 0.25 6.09 14.17
N GLN A 130 0.88 6.59 15.23
CA GLN A 130 2.35 6.66 15.34
C GLN A 130 2.98 5.26 15.33
N LEU A 131 2.41 4.31 16.07
CA LEU A 131 2.88 2.92 16.08
C LEU A 131 2.77 2.24 14.71
N ARG A 132 1.79 2.63 13.87
CA ARG A 132 1.57 2.08 12.51
C ARG A 132 2.33 2.83 11.41
N SER A 133 3.02 3.91 11.75
CA SER A 133 3.86 4.71 10.85
C SER A 133 5.28 4.87 11.40
N SER A 134 5.79 3.86 12.12
CA SER A 134 7.10 3.90 12.74
C SER A 134 8.22 4.08 11.70
N MET A 135 9.17 4.95 12.03
CA MET A 135 10.38 5.18 11.23
C MET A 135 11.62 4.52 11.84
N ASP A 136 11.41 3.61 12.82
CA ASP A 136 12.49 2.82 13.37
C ASP A 136 13.13 1.93 12.28
N PRO A 137 14.46 1.95 12.11
CA PRO A 137 15.13 1.17 11.07
C PRO A 137 14.84 -0.33 11.14
N GLU A 138 14.78 -0.93 12.33
CA GLU A 138 14.48 -2.34 12.51
C GLU A 138 13.06 -2.67 12.04
N VAL A 139 12.09 -1.76 12.27
CA VAL A 139 10.71 -1.90 11.81
C VAL A 139 10.63 -1.80 10.28
N LEU A 140 11.37 -0.86 9.68
CA LEU A 140 11.40 -0.69 8.23
C LEU A 140 12.04 -1.91 7.54
N ASP A 141 13.15 -2.41 8.06
CA ASP A 141 13.83 -3.58 7.52
C ASP A 141 12.96 -4.84 7.64
N ALA A 142 12.25 -5.02 8.77
CA ALA A 142 11.31 -6.12 8.93
C ALA A 142 10.14 -6.04 7.92
N ALA A 143 9.60 -4.85 7.69
CA ALA A 143 8.51 -4.64 6.73
C ALA A 143 8.88 -5.04 5.29
N VAL A 144 10.14 -4.86 4.90
CA VAL A 144 10.64 -5.21 3.55
C VAL A 144 10.84 -6.73 3.38
N GLN A 145 11.01 -7.47 4.46
CA GLN A 145 11.15 -8.93 4.42
C GLN A 145 9.81 -9.66 4.19
N GLY A 146 8.71 -8.95 4.30
CA GLY A 146 7.36 -9.48 4.10
C GLY A 146 6.55 -9.62 5.38
N PRO A 147 5.27 -9.95 5.27
CA PRO A 147 4.38 -10.06 6.42
C PRO A 147 4.79 -11.24 7.31
N VAL A 148 4.92 -10.98 8.60
CA VAL A 148 5.10 -12.04 9.59
C VAL A 148 3.74 -12.69 9.85
N ALA A 149 3.67 -14.01 9.73
CA ALA A 149 2.47 -14.76 10.06
C ALA A 149 2.07 -14.52 11.52
N HIS A 150 0.76 -14.41 11.77
CA HIS A 150 0.22 -14.06 13.09
C HIS A 150 0.66 -15.03 14.20
N ASP A 151 0.82 -16.29 13.88
CA ASP A 151 1.32 -17.35 14.78
C ASP A 151 2.81 -17.23 15.09
N ALA A 152 3.61 -16.69 14.16
CA ALA A 152 5.03 -16.41 14.35
C ALA A 152 5.28 -15.11 15.14
N ALA A 153 4.29 -14.22 15.24
CA ALA A 153 4.43 -12.93 15.92
C ALA A 153 4.80 -13.06 17.41
N ALA A 154 4.42 -14.15 18.07
CA ALA A 154 4.73 -14.40 19.48
C ALA A 154 6.24 -14.51 19.77
N GLY A 155 7.05 -14.87 18.78
CA GLY A 155 8.51 -14.98 18.89
C GLY A 155 9.28 -13.70 18.52
N LEU A 156 8.59 -12.65 18.05
CA LEU A 156 9.23 -11.40 17.66
C LEU A 156 9.61 -10.53 18.86
N PRO A 157 10.66 -9.69 18.73
CA PRO A 157 10.94 -8.61 19.66
C PRO A 157 9.70 -7.75 19.91
N GLU A 158 9.56 -7.19 21.11
CA GLU A 158 8.41 -6.36 21.49
C GLU A 158 8.20 -5.18 20.52
N LEU A 159 9.29 -4.58 20.06
CA LEU A 159 9.26 -3.51 19.08
C LEU A 159 8.47 -3.95 17.83
N LEU A 160 8.83 -5.08 17.22
CA LEU A 160 8.20 -5.57 15.98
C LEU A 160 6.77 -6.11 16.19
N ARG A 161 6.39 -6.41 17.44
CA ARG A 161 5.00 -6.78 17.77
C ARG A 161 4.09 -5.57 17.91
N THR A 162 4.62 -4.44 18.29
CA THR A 162 3.85 -3.21 18.60
C THR A 162 3.93 -2.17 17.50
N HIS A 163 5.06 -2.09 16.80
CA HIS A 163 5.33 -1.10 15.77
C HIS A 163 5.29 -1.71 14.37
N SER A 164 4.87 -0.91 13.41
CA SER A 164 4.90 -1.25 12.00
C SER A 164 4.99 0.02 11.15
N ASN A 165 5.38 -0.12 9.89
CA ASN A 165 5.18 0.94 8.90
C ASN A 165 4.26 0.43 7.79
N LYS A 166 2.99 0.82 7.85
CA LYS A 166 1.98 0.38 6.88
C LYS A 166 2.19 0.94 5.47
N GLY A 167 2.99 1.98 5.32
CA GLY A 167 3.45 2.45 4.01
C GLY A 167 4.41 1.46 3.36
N ALA A 168 5.42 1.00 4.09
CA ALA A 168 6.36 -0.02 3.61
C ALA A 168 5.66 -1.34 3.30
N GLU A 169 4.82 -1.84 4.20
CA GLU A 169 4.05 -3.08 3.99
C GLU A 169 3.11 -2.99 2.78
N SER A 170 2.50 -1.83 2.53
CA SER A 170 1.64 -1.62 1.37
C SER A 170 2.42 -1.67 0.05
N VAL A 171 3.67 -1.22 0.04
CA VAL A 171 4.54 -1.37 -1.14
C VAL A 171 4.82 -2.84 -1.39
N MET A 172 5.13 -3.63 -0.37
CA MET A 172 5.37 -5.07 -0.54
C MET A 172 4.16 -5.77 -1.16
N ALA A 173 2.95 -5.48 -0.65
CA ALA A 173 1.72 -5.99 -1.22
C ALA A 173 1.49 -5.52 -2.68
N ALA A 174 1.82 -4.27 -3.00
CA ALA A 174 1.70 -3.73 -4.36
C ALA A 174 2.64 -4.45 -5.34
N LEU A 175 3.88 -4.70 -4.93
CA LEU A 175 4.88 -5.40 -5.74
C LEU A 175 4.49 -6.86 -5.98
N GLU A 176 4.10 -7.56 -4.93
CA GLU A 176 3.62 -8.94 -5.02
C GLU A 176 2.42 -9.05 -5.96
N MET A 177 1.40 -8.22 -5.78
CA MET A 177 0.23 -8.21 -6.65
C MET A 177 0.54 -7.82 -8.09
N ALA A 178 1.47 -6.93 -8.34
CA ALA A 178 1.92 -6.61 -9.69
C ALA A 178 2.55 -7.85 -10.37
N ALA A 179 3.37 -8.61 -9.64
CA ALA A 179 3.97 -9.84 -10.14
C ALA A 179 2.92 -10.93 -10.40
N VAL A 180 1.95 -11.08 -9.49
CA VAL A 180 0.82 -12.01 -9.69
C VAL A 180 0.04 -11.64 -10.94
N MET A 181 -0.28 -10.36 -11.14
CA MET A 181 -1.03 -9.91 -12.33
C MET A 181 -0.28 -10.15 -13.63
N ASP A 182 1.05 -10.06 -13.63
CA ASP A 182 1.87 -10.39 -14.80
C ASP A 182 1.90 -11.89 -15.11
N ALA A 183 1.89 -12.72 -14.07
CA ALA A 183 1.88 -14.18 -14.23
C ALA A 183 0.50 -14.74 -14.62
N MET A 184 -0.58 -13.99 -14.31
CA MET A 184 -1.95 -14.40 -14.65
C MET A 184 -2.23 -14.22 -16.15
N PRO A 185 -2.98 -15.15 -16.79
CA PRO A 185 -3.41 -14.96 -18.17
C PRO A 185 -4.28 -13.72 -18.31
N SER A 186 -4.02 -12.94 -19.35
CA SER A 186 -4.87 -11.78 -19.66
C SER A 186 -6.30 -12.25 -19.98
N PRO A 187 -7.33 -11.50 -19.53
CA PRO A 187 -8.71 -11.83 -19.86
C PRO A 187 -8.91 -11.89 -21.38
N SER A 188 -9.57 -12.95 -21.86
CA SER A 188 -9.92 -13.03 -23.29
C SER A 188 -10.88 -11.87 -23.63
N ARG A 189 -10.66 -11.21 -24.78
CA ARG A 189 -11.52 -10.11 -25.26
C ARG A 189 -12.99 -10.53 -25.56
N THR A 190 -13.31 -11.82 -25.43
CA THR A 190 -14.61 -12.42 -25.71
C THR A 190 -15.50 -12.58 -24.47
N ALA A 191 -15.04 -12.31 -23.27
CA ALA A 191 -15.90 -12.25 -22.10
C ALA A 191 -16.54 -10.85 -22.03
N GLY A 192 -17.59 -10.64 -22.83
CA GLY A 192 -18.49 -9.49 -22.67
C GLY A 192 -19.24 -9.63 -21.36
N PHE A 193 -19.17 -8.60 -20.51
CA PHE A 193 -20.11 -8.35 -19.43
C PHE A 193 -21.09 -7.27 -19.88
#